data_8f37e9f8d0eb035059c16972305406e9
#
_entry.id   8f37e9f8d0eb035059c16972305406e9
#
_cell.length_a   1.000
_cell.length_b   1.000
_cell.length_c   1.000
_cell.angle_alpha   90.00
_cell.angle_beta   90.00
_cell.angle_gamma   90.00
#
_symmetry.space_group_name_H-M   'P 1'
#
loop_
_entity.id
_entity.type
_entity.pdbx_description
1 polymer ?
#
loop_
_entity_poly.entity_id
_entity_poly.type
_entity_poly.pdbx_seq_one_letter_code
_entity_poly.pdbx_strand_id
1 'polypeptide(L)' 'MQKIYIALGSNMGDRLANLQQAVDRIDEEIGKVLQCASVYEVPAVGFSGADFLNTCLVAFS' A
#
# COMPACT_ATOMS: atom_id res chain seq x y z
N MET A 1 -13.66 9.94 15.17
CA MET A 1 -12.61 9.46 14.23
C MET A 1 -12.19 8.07 14.59
N GLN A 2 -12.04 7.22 13.59
CA GLN A 2 -11.58 5.87 13.78
C GLN A 2 -10.21 5.67 13.16
N LYS A 3 -9.39 4.86 13.82
CA LYS A 3 -8.11 4.44 13.29
C LYS A 3 -8.34 3.26 12.36
N ILE A 4 -7.81 3.35 11.14
CA ILE A 4 -7.96 2.32 10.11
C ILE A 4 -6.57 1.82 9.71
N TYR A 5 -6.44 0.50 9.64
CA TYR A 5 -5.21 -0.15 9.17
C TYR A 5 -5.45 -0.69 7.78
N ILE A 6 -4.63 -0.27 6.82
CA ILE A 6 -4.80 -0.63 5.41
C ILE A 6 -3.51 -1.26 4.91
N ALA A 7 -3.64 -2.45 4.30
CA ALA A 7 -2.54 -3.12 3.63
C ALA A 7 -2.66 -2.91 2.13
N LEU A 8 -1.55 -2.59 1.48
CA LEU A 8 -1.49 -2.34 0.05
C LEU A 8 -0.43 -3.24 -0.59
N GLY A 9 -0.69 -3.66 -1.84
CA GLY A 9 0.27 -4.45 -2.59
C GLY A 9 0.20 -4.14 -4.07
N SER A 10 1.34 -4.25 -4.76
CA SER A 10 1.42 -4.06 -6.20
C SER A 10 2.52 -4.97 -6.78
N ASN A 11 2.20 -5.66 -7.89
CA ASN A 11 3.19 -6.49 -8.59
C ASN A 11 3.23 -6.21 -10.09
N MET A 12 2.65 -5.10 -10.55
CA MET A 12 2.57 -4.74 -11.95
C MET A 12 3.14 -3.35 -12.20
N GLY A 13 3.82 -3.19 -13.34
CA GLY A 13 4.35 -1.90 -13.74
C GLY A 13 5.36 -1.32 -12.75
N ASP A 14 5.28 -0.03 -12.53
CA ASP A 14 6.08 0.64 -11.50
C ASP A 14 5.44 0.42 -10.13
N ARG A 15 5.87 -0.64 -9.45
CA ARG A 15 5.28 -1.10 -8.20
C ARG A 15 5.32 -0.03 -7.11
N LEU A 16 6.45 0.65 -7.00
CA LEU A 16 6.62 1.68 -5.96
C LEU A 16 5.74 2.89 -6.24
N ALA A 17 5.69 3.36 -7.48
CA ALA A 17 4.83 4.48 -7.86
C ALA A 17 3.36 4.15 -7.64
N ASN A 18 2.95 2.91 -7.94
CA ASN A 18 1.57 2.47 -7.71
C ASN A 18 1.21 2.53 -6.23
N LEU A 19 2.11 2.10 -5.35
CA LEU A 19 1.88 2.18 -3.90
C LEU A 19 1.80 3.63 -3.44
N GLN A 20 2.68 4.50 -3.95
CA GLN A 20 2.69 5.90 -3.58
C GLN A 20 1.40 6.60 -4.00
N GLN A 21 0.91 6.32 -5.21
CA GLN A 21 -0.36 6.87 -5.67
C GLN A 21 -1.52 6.41 -4.82
N ALA A 22 -1.54 5.13 -4.44
CA ALA A 22 -2.59 4.60 -3.57
C ALA A 22 -2.60 5.28 -2.20
N VAL A 23 -1.44 5.50 -1.61
CA VAL A 23 -1.31 6.20 -0.33
C VAL A 23 -1.82 7.63 -0.45
N ASP A 24 -1.44 8.33 -1.51
CA ASP A 24 -1.86 9.72 -1.74
C ASP A 24 -3.39 9.82 -1.88
N ARG A 25 -4.01 8.87 -2.59
CA ARG A 25 -5.46 8.86 -2.76
C ARG A 25 -6.19 8.54 -1.47
N ILE A 26 -5.64 7.67 -0.65
CA ILE A 26 -6.22 7.37 0.66
C ILE A 26 -6.18 8.63 1.55
N ASP A 27 -5.06 9.34 1.53
CA ASP A 27 -4.91 10.57 2.31
C ASP A 27 -5.92 11.64 1.89
N GLU A 28 -6.20 11.74 0.58
CA GLU A 28 -7.10 12.75 0.05
C GLU A 28 -8.59 12.39 0.20
N GLU A 29 -8.93 11.12 -0.02
CA GLU A 29 -10.32 10.70 -0.23
C GLU A 29 -10.93 9.94 0.95
N ILE A 30 -10.12 9.26 1.75
CA ILE A 30 -10.62 8.38 2.83
C ILE A 30 -10.37 8.99 4.19
N GLY A 31 -9.11 9.34 4.47
CA GLY A 31 -8.76 9.91 5.76
C GLY A 31 -7.28 10.19 5.84
N LYS A 32 -6.91 10.99 6.81
CA LYS A 32 -5.53 11.42 6.96
C LYS A 32 -4.60 10.25 7.28
N VAL A 33 -3.60 10.05 6.45
CA VAL A 33 -2.58 9.04 6.68
C VAL A 33 -1.63 9.54 7.76
N LEU A 34 -1.50 8.77 8.84
CA LEU A 34 -0.64 9.13 9.97
C LEU A 34 0.74 8.49 9.85
N GLN A 35 0.80 7.28 9.33
CA GLN A 35 2.03 6.52 9.30
C GLN A 35 1.96 5.43 8.24
N CYS A 36 3.05 5.27 7.50
CA CYS A 36 3.24 4.15 6.59
C CYS A 36 4.37 3.28 7.09
N ALA A 37 4.19 1.97 7.00
CA ALA A 37 5.28 1.02 7.24
C ALA A 37 6.27 1.06 6.07
N SER A 38 7.46 0.53 6.29
CA SER A 38 8.43 0.36 5.21
C SER A 38 7.87 -0.55 4.12
N VAL A 39 8.19 -0.22 2.88
CA VAL A 39 7.84 -1.07 1.74
C VAL A 39 8.71 -2.32 1.77
N TYR A 40 8.10 -3.48 1.54
CA TYR A 40 8.81 -4.76 1.51
C TYR A 40 8.32 -5.61 0.35
N GLU A 41 9.19 -6.51 -0.10
CA GLU A 41 8.91 -7.37 -1.24
C GLU A 41 8.46 -8.75 -0.78
N VAL A 42 7.38 -9.26 -1.40
CA VAL A 42 6.83 -10.57 -1.10
C VAL A 42 6.78 -11.39 -2.39
N PRO A 43 7.30 -12.62 -2.40
CA PRO A 43 7.25 -13.47 -3.58
C PRO A 43 5.82 -13.74 -4.04
N ALA A 44 5.63 -13.78 -5.36
CA ALA A 44 4.37 -14.25 -5.94
C ALA A 44 4.29 -15.76 -5.72
N VAL A 45 3.25 -16.22 -5.02
CA VAL A 45 3.08 -17.62 -4.65
C VAL A 45 1.92 -18.20 -5.44
N GLY A 46 2.14 -19.37 -6.06
CA GLY A 46 1.11 -20.09 -6.76
C GLY A 46 0.82 -19.60 -8.18
N PHE A 47 1.57 -18.61 -8.68
CA PHE A 47 1.46 -18.15 -10.07
C PHE A 47 2.78 -17.55 -10.54
N SER A 48 2.90 -17.40 -11.86
CA SER A 48 4.06 -16.80 -12.48
C SER A 48 3.86 -15.29 -12.56
N GLY A 49 4.85 -14.52 -12.12
CA GLY A 49 4.78 -13.07 -12.16
C GLY A 49 5.84 -12.40 -11.30
N ALA A 50 5.85 -11.08 -11.32
CA ALA A 50 6.76 -10.30 -10.50
C ALA A 50 6.37 -10.40 -9.02
N ASP A 51 7.36 -10.28 -8.15
CA ASP A 51 7.12 -10.24 -6.70
C ASP A 51 6.33 -8.97 -6.33
N PHE A 52 5.50 -9.09 -5.30
CA PHE A 52 4.74 -7.95 -4.80
C PHE A 52 5.61 -7.02 -3.98
N LEU A 53 5.39 -5.71 -4.16
CA LEU A 53 5.77 -4.74 -3.15
C LEU A 53 4.56 -4.47 -2.26
N ASN A 54 4.76 -4.50 -0.96
CA ASN A 54 3.69 -4.33 0.02
C ASN A 54 4.04 -3.27 1.03
N THR A 55 3.02 -2.61 1.54
CA THR A 55 3.14 -1.70 2.68
C THR A 55 1.85 -1.73 3.49
N CYS A 56 1.94 -1.27 4.72
CA CYS A 56 0.77 -1.06 5.58
C CYS A 56 0.75 0.39 6.02
N LEU A 57 -0.44 0.95 6.16
CA LEU A 57 -0.56 2.30 6.67
C LEU A 57 -1.65 2.38 7.73
N VAL A 58 -1.60 3.45 8.51
CA VAL A 58 -2.61 3.81 9.49
C VAL A 58 -3.19 5.16 9.09
N ALA A 59 -4.50 5.24 9.03
CA ALA A 59 -5.21 6.47 8.70
C ALA A 59 -6.33 6.71 9.69
N PHE A 60 -6.73 7.96 9.85
CA PHE A 60 -7.93 8.35 10.58
C PHE A 60 -9.02 8.76 9.59
N SER A 61 -10.19 8.23 9.83
CA SER A 61 -11.35 8.53 9.02
C SER A 61 -12.52 8.99 9.91
#